data_b240b10ccb5b0fdc9d3bea6efd240ee7
#
_entry.id   b240b10ccb5b0fdc9d3bea6efd240ee7
#
_cell.length_a   1.000
_cell.length_b   1.000
_cell.length_c   1.000
_cell.angle_alpha   90.00
_cell.angle_beta   90.00
_cell.angle_gamma   90.00
#
_symmetry.space_group_name_H-M   'P 1'
#
loop_
_entity.id
_entity.type
_entity.pdbx_description
1 polymer ?
#
loop_
_entity_poly.entity_id
_entity_poly.type
_entity_poly.pdbx_seq_one_letter_code
_entity_poly.pdbx_strand_id
1 'polypeptide(L)'
;MNPKFKNNIGIMVPEILMPAKNVDLTKWACVACDQYTSQPDYWNKCEEIVGDAPSTLRLMLPEIYLEKPGETEKIAAIRKAMHDYIDNGILQNLGEGFVFTRRSVGGNTRNGLVVALDLECYDYSKGSTTLIRATEGTIVERIPPRLKVREGACLELPH
;
A
#
# COMPACT_ATOMS: atom_id res chain seq x y z
N MET A 1 -0.99 23.80 -4.32
CA MET A 1 0.07 23.21 -5.18
C MET A 1 1.42 23.58 -4.59
N ASN A 2 2.20 22.62 -4.15
CA ASN A 2 3.52 22.89 -3.57
C ASN A 2 4.48 23.30 -4.70
N PRO A 3 5.07 24.53 -4.70
CA PRO A 3 5.86 25.01 -5.81
C PRO A 3 7.18 24.23 -6.02
N LYS A 4 7.56 23.35 -5.12
CA LYS A 4 8.78 22.54 -5.23
C LYS A 4 8.77 21.47 -6.33
N PHE A 5 7.62 21.16 -6.95
CA PHE A 5 7.46 19.96 -7.80
C PHE A 5 6.80 20.25 -9.17
N LYS A 6 7.09 21.38 -9.77
CA LYS A 6 6.73 21.59 -11.19
C LYS A 6 7.69 20.80 -12.10
N ASN A 7 7.60 19.48 -12.09
CA ASN A 7 8.06 18.72 -13.24
C ASN A 7 6.87 18.31 -14.09
N ASN A 8 7.00 18.42 -15.41
CA ASN A 8 5.96 18.06 -16.36
C ASN A 8 5.74 16.52 -16.48
N ILE A 9 6.40 15.75 -15.62
CA ILE A 9 6.40 14.28 -15.68
C ILE A 9 5.36 13.70 -14.74
N GLY A 10 4.93 14.47 -13.72
CA GLY A 10 3.98 13.99 -12.69
C GLY A 10 4.58 13.01 -11.69
N ILE A 11 5.92 12.91 -11.62
CA ILE A 11 6.61 12.10 -10.61
C ILE A 11 7.01 13.02 -9.46
N MET A 12 6.72 12.60 -8.24
CA MET A 12 7.06 13.30 -7.01
C MET A 12 7.96 12.44 -6.13
N VAL A 13 8.76 13.09 -5.29
CA VAL A 13 9.59 12.42 -4.29
C VAL A 13 8.72 12.12 -3.07
N PRO A 14 8.47 10.85 -2.73
CA PRO A 14 7.72 10.51 -1.53
C PRO A 14 8.58 10.63 -0.28
N GLU A 15 7.92 10.80 0.86
CA GLU A 15 8.49 10.53 2.17
C GLU A 15 8.46 9.03 2.42
N ILE A 16 9.58 8.45 2.83
CA ILE A 16 9.75 7.01 2.95
C ILE A 16 9.73 6.58 4.42
N LEU A 17 8.83 5.67 4.72
CA LEU A 17 8.75 4.98 6.00
C LEU A 17 9.14 3.51 5.81
N MET A 18 10.01 3.00 6.66
CA MET A 18 10.49 1.63 6.62
C MET A 18 10.40 1.00 8.00
N PRO A 19 10.22 -0.34 8.09
CA PRO A 19 10.28 -1.04 9.36
C PRO A 19 11.60 -0.78 10.08
N ALA A 20 11.53 -0.53 11.38
CA ALA A 20 12.71 -0.37 12.22
C ALA A 20 13.55 -1.65 12.25
N LYS A 21 14.85 -1.52 12.54
CA LYS A 21 15.81 -2.65 12.50
C LYS A 21 15.47 -3.80 13.44
N ASN A 22 14.71 -3.53 14.49
CA ASN A 22 14.27 -4.52 15.47
C ASN A 22 12.96 -5.23 15.11
N VAL A 23 12.33 -4.86 13.98
CA VAL A 23 11.11 -5.52 13.49
C VAL A 23 11.48 -6.85 12.83
N ASP A 24 10.77 -7.90 13.19
CA ASP A 24 10.94 -9.23 12.57
C ASP A 24 10.35 -9.22 11.14
N LEU A 25 11.23 -9.12 10.15
CA LEU A 25 10.83 -9.07 8.74
C LEU A 25 10.23 -10.39 8.22
N THR A 26 10.41 -11.50 8.93
CA THR A 26 9.79 -12.79 8.55
C THR A 26 8.30 -12.80 8.79
N LYS A 27 7.82 -11.91 9.66
CA LYS A 27 6.39 -11.69 9.98
C LYS A 27 5.83 -10.39 9.39
N TRP A 28 6.71 -9.57 8.80
CA TRP A 28 6.33 -8.24 8.33
C TRP A 28 5.50 -8.27 7.07
N ALA A 29 5.98 -8.93 6.01
CA ALA A 29 5.38 -8.88 4.70
C ALA A 29 4.31 -9.95 4.51
N CYS A 30 3.19 -9.58 3.90
CA CYS A 30 2.20 -10.50 3.37
C CYS A 30 1.86 -10.13 1.91
N VAL A 31 1.09 -10.95 1.24
CA VAL A 31 0.65 -10.69 -0.13
C VAL A 31 -0.31 -9.50 -0.18
N ALA A 32 -0.53 -8.94 -1.37
CA ALA A 32 -1.47 -7.86 -1.58
C ALA A 32 -2.90 -8.26 -1.17
N CYS A 33 -3.67 -7.29 -0.69
CA CYS A 33 -5.00 -7.51 -0.11
C CYS A 33 -6.02 -8.13 -1.07
N ASP A 34 -5.81 -8.00 -2.38
CA ASP A 34 -6.64 -8.54 -3.45
C ASP A 34 -6.27 -9.97 -3.89
N GLN A 35 -5.28 -10.59 -3.23
CA GLN A 35 -4.90 -11.97 -3.46
C GLN A 35 -5.70 -12.92 -2.56
N TYR A 36 -5.86 -14.17 -2.98
CA TYR A 36 -6.55 -15.23 -2.22
C TYR A 36 -7.94 -14.83 -1.71
N THR A 37 -8.70 -14.08 -2.52
CA THR A 37 -10.00 -13.50 -2.16
C THR A 37 -11.10 -14.55 -1.91
N SER A 38 -10.89 -15.80 -2.32
CA SER A 38 -11.77 -16.94 -2.07
C SER A 38 -11.20 -17.99 -1.11
N GLN A 39 -10.09 -17.67 -0.44
CA GLN A 39 -9.35 -18.62 0.40
C GLN A 39 -9.18 -18.08 1.83
N PRO A 40 -10.23 -18.11 2.67
CA PRO A 40 -10.15 -17.61 4.04
C PRO A 40 -9.09 -18.32 4.88
N ASP A 41 -8.84 -19.61 4.63
CA ASP A 41 -7.82 -20.39 5.37
C ASP A 41 -6.41 -19.85 5.16
N TYR A 42 -6.12 -19.27 3.99
CA TYR A 42 -4.84 -18.58 3.76
C TYR A 42 -4.66 -17.41 4.74
N TRP A 43 -5.68 -16.57 4.87
CA TRP A 43 -5.63 -15.40 5.75
C TRP A 43 -5.62 -15.78 7.23
N ASN A 44 -6.37 -16.82 7.63
CA ASN A 44 -6.31 -17.39 8.99
C ASN A 44 -4.89 -17.85 9.31
N LYS A 45 -4.23 -18.52 8.36
CA LYS A 45 -2.83 -18.94 8.53
C LYS A 45 -1.87 -17.77 8.66
N CYS A 46 -2.08 -16.70 7.91
CA CYS A 46 -1.30 -15.46 8.05
C CYS A 46 -1.45 -14.87 9.46
N GLU A 47 -2.68 -14.83 9.99
CA GLU A 47 -2.94 -14.37 11.36
C GLU A 47 -2.21 -15.22 12.41
N GLU A 48 -2.23 -16.55 12.27
CA GLU A 48 -1.52 -17.47 13.15
C GLU A 48 0.00 -17.23 13.14
N ILE A 49 0.60 -17.03 11.94
CA ILE A 49 2.04 -16.80 11.79
C ILE A 49 2.44 -15.45 12.35
N VAL A 50 1.68 -14.42 12.06
CA VAL A 50 1.95 -13.04 12.51
C VAL A 50 1.77 -12.92 14.01
N GLY A 51 0.69 -13.49 14.57
CA GLY A 51 0.35 -13.34 15.99
C GLY A 51 0.27 -11.85 16.38
N ASP A 52 0.94 -11.47 17.46
CA ASP A 52 0.97 -10.08 17.94
C ASP A 52 2.11 -9.23 17.35
N ALA A 53 2.89 -9.81 16.43
CA ALA A 53 4.01 -9.09 15.82
C ALA A 53 3.53 -7.97 14.88
N PRO A 54 4.30 -6.87 14.76
CA PRO A 54 4.06 -5.86 13.73
C PRO A 54 4.15 -6.48 12.33
N SER A 55 3.17 -6.14 11.48
CA SER A 55 3.07 -6.68 10.12
C SER A 55 2.25 -5.76 9.22
N THR A 56 2.50 -5.82 7.91
CA THR A 56 1.65 -5.18 6.90
C THR A 56 0.22 -5.74 6.91
N LEU A 57 0.02 -6.96 7.44
CA LEU A 57 -1.32 -7.53 7.66
C LEU A 57 -2.20 -6.64 8.55
N ARG A 58 -1.59 -5.87 9.47
CA ARG A 58 -2.30 -4.93 10.35
C ARG A 58 -2.59 -3.58 9.69
N LEU A 59 -2.00 -3.32 8.53
CA LEU A 59 -2.08 -2.04 7.82
C LEU A 59 -2.99 -2.09 6.58
N MET A 60 -3.56 -3.24 6.27
CA MET A 60 -4.43 -3.45 5.12
C MET A 60 -5.66 -4.28 5.46
N LEU A 61 -6.69 -4.20 4.64
CA LEU A 61 -7.88 -5.04 4.73
C LEU A 61 -7.87 -6.05 3.58
N PRO A 62 -7.66 -7.36 3.84
CA PRO A 62 -7.86 -8.38 2.82
C PRO A 62 -9.27 -8.33 2.23
N GLU A 63 -9.41 -8.43 0.91
CA GLU A 63 -10.69 -8.27 0.21
C GLU A 63 -11.76 -9.30 0.62
N ILE A 64 -11.37 -10.42 1.21
CA ILE A 64 -12.32 -11.39 1.77
C ILE A 64 -13.20 -10.80 2.88
N TYR A 65 -12.77 -9.68 3.48
CA TYR A 65 -13.49 -8.99 4.57
C TYR A 65 -14.26 -7.76 4.09
N LEU A 66 -14.11 -7.35 2.81
CA LEU A 66 -14.87 -6.24 2.26
C LEU A 66 -16.37 -6.58 2.24
N GLU A 67 -17.19 -5.62 2.66
CA GLU A 67 -18.65 -5.74 2.71
C GLU A 67 -19.14 -6.92 3.58
N LYS A 68 -18.33 -7.31 4.57
CA LYS A 68 -18.64 -8.35 5.55
C LYS A 68 -18.91 -7.75 6.95
N PRO A 69 -19.64 -8.48 7.81
CA PRO A 69 -19.78 -8.07 9.21
C PRO A 69 -18.40 -7.84 9.87
N GLY A 70 -18.27 -6.73 10.62
CA GLY A 70 -17.02 -6.35 11.26
C GLY A 70 -16.04 -5.56 10.36
N GLU A 71 -16.42 -5.20 9.13
CA GLU A 71 -15.58 -4.38 8.24
C GLU A 71 -15.20 -3.04 8.89
N THR A 72 -16.17 -2.34 9.47
CA THR A 72 -15.96 -1.03 10.06
C THR A 72 -14.96 -1.06 11.20
N GLU A 73 -15.08 -2.06 12.08
CA GLU A 73 -14.16 -2.28 13.20
C GLU A 73 -12.75 -2.62 12.71
N LYS A 74 -12.63 -3.44 11.67
CA LYS A 74 -11.34 -3.76 11.05
C LYS A 74 -10.69 -2.53 10.44
N ILE A 75 -11.43 -1.69 9.73
CA ILE A 75 -10.93 -0.44 9.15
C ILE A 75 -10.46 0.52 10.25
N ALA A 76 -11.22 0.65 11.33
CA ALA A 76 -10.82 1.46 12.48
C ALA A 76 -9.52 0.94 13.12
N ALA A 77 -9.39 -0.38 13.26
CA ALA A 77 -8.18 -1.02 13.79
C ALA A 77 -6.96 -0.79 12.88
N ILE A 78 -7.14 -0.85 11.55
CA ILE A 78 -6.08 -0.57 10.57
C ILE A 78 -5.59 0.87 10.69
N ARG A 79 -6.51 1.84 10.73
CA ARG A 79 -6.16 3.27 10.89
C ARG A 79 -5.40 3.50 12.19
N LYS A 80 -5.86 2.89 13.28
CA LYS A 80 -5.16 2.96 14.56
C LYS A 80 -3.76 2.36 14.46
N ALA A 81 -3.62 1.19 13.86
CA ALA A 81 -2.33 0.52 13.70
C ALA A 81 -1.34 1.36 12.87
N MET A 82 -1.80 2.07 11.84
CA MET A 82 -0.96 2.98 11.05
C MET A 82 -0.37 4.08 11.93
N HIS A 83 -1.16 4.72 12.77
CA HIS A 83 -0.68 5.74 13.72
C HIS A 83 0.23 5.12 14.78
N ASP A 84 -0.20 4.01 15.39
CA ASP A 84 0.60 3.32 16.42
C ASP A 84 1.99 2.91 15.90
N TYR A 85 2.08 2.50 14.64
CA TYR A 85 3.36 2.08 14.04
C TYR A 85 4.33 3.25 13.83
N ILE A 86 3.80 4.43 13.54
CA ILE A 86 4.60 5.66 13.46
C ILE A 86 4.98 6.12 14.89
N ASP A 87 4.00 6.27 15.76
CA ASP A 87 4.17 6.85 17.10
C ASP A 87 5.09 6.01 18.00
N ASN A 88 5.03 4.68 17.86
CA ASN A 88 5.87 3.75 18.62
C ASN A 88 7.20 3.41 17.92
N GLY A 89 7.52 4.04 16.80
CA GLY A 89 8.78 3.84 16.07
C GLY A 89 8.95 2.45 15.45
N ILE A 90 7.84 1.73 15.21
CA ILE A 90 7.82 0.49 14.43
C ILE A 90 8.13 0.80 12.97
N LEU A 91 7.61 1.92 12.47
CA LEU A 91 8.01 2.53 11.21
C LEU A 91 8.94 3.71 11.50
N GLN A 92 10.06 3.74 10.82
CA GLN A 92 11.04 4.83 10.90
C GLN A 92 11.01 5.65 9.62
N ASN A 93 10.96 6.97 9.78
CA ASN A 93 11.04 7.90 8.68
C ASN A 93 12.49 8.02 8.19
N LEU A 94 12.72 7.70 6.92
CA LEU A 94 14.02 7.84 6.25
C LEU A 94 14.17 9.17 5.52
N GLY A 95 13.14 10.03 5.56
CA GLY A 95 13.09 11.28 4.81
C GLY A 95 12.56 11.09 3.39
N GLU A 96 12.70 12.15 2.58
CA GLU A 96 12.28 12.18 1.19
C GLU A 96 13.29 11.45 0.28
N GLY A 97 12.79 10.60 -0.62
CA GLY A 97 13.64 9.88 -1.55
C GLY A 97 12.89 8.93 -2.47
N PHE A 98 13.61 8.28 -3.37
CA PHE A 98 13.09 7.18 -4.18
C PHE A 98 13.60 5.85 -3.66
N VAL A 99 12.78 4.79 -3.74
CA VAL A 99 13.22 3.45 -3.39
C VAL A 99 13.48 2.65 -4.66
N PHE A 100 14.73 2.26 -4.86
CA PHE A 100 15.09 1.34 -5.93
C PHE A 100 14.87 -0.09 -5.46
N THR A 101 14.05 -0.84 -6.19
CA THR A 101 13.79 -2.25 -5.91
C THR A 101 14.48 -3.13 -6.94
N ARG A 102 15.10 -4.21 -6.47
CA ARG A 102 15.67 -5.24 -7.32
C ARG A 102 15.18 -6.60 -6.85
N ARG A 103 14.45 -7.29 -7.70
CA ARG A 103 13.91 -8.62 -7.40
C ARG A 103 14.45 -9.63 -8.40
N SER A 104 15.04 -10.72 -7.91
CA SER A 104 15.55 -11.80 -8.73
C SER A 104 14.83 -13.10 -8.38
N VAL A 105 14.22 -13.75 -9.38
CA VAL A 105 13.52 -15.03 -9.24
C VAL A 105 13.77 -15.86 -10.48
N GLY A 106 14.15 -17.12 -10.29
CA GLY A 106 14.36 -18.07 -11.41
C GLY A 106 15.36 -17.60 -12.46
N GLY A 107 16.43 -16.89 -12.05
CA GLY A 107 17.44 -16.34 -12.96
C GLY A 107 17.07 -15.03 -13.64
N ASN A 108 15.83 -14.56 -13.52
CA ASN A 108 15.38 -13.29 -14.05
C ASN A 108 15.45 -12.19 -12.98
N THR A 109 15.89 -10.99 -13.38
CA THR A 109 15.95 -9.83 -12.50
C THR A 109 15.02 -8.74 -13.00
N ARG A 110 14.16 -8.24 -12.11
CA ARG A 110 13.30 -7.07 -12.31
C ARG A 110 13.80 -5.92 -11.44
N ASN A 111 14.02 -4.78 -12.04
CA ASN A 111 14.31 -3.54 -11.35
C ASN A 111 13.05 -2.66 -11.35
N GLY A 112 12.82 -1.94 -10.25
CA GLY A 112 11.70 -1.02 -10.09
C GLY A 112 12.13 0.23 -9.33
N LEU A 113 11.32 1.26 -9.43
CA LEU A 113 11.48 2.51 -8.69
C LEU A 113 10.14 2.82 -8.03
N VAL A 114 10.15 2.97 -6.70
CA VAL A 114 8.98 3.46 -5.97
C VAL A 114 9.03 4.98 -5.96
N VAL A 115 7.95 5.60 -6.42
CA VAL A 115 7.79 7.04 -6.56
C VAL A 115 6.39 7.44 -6.10
N ALA A 116 6.16 8.71 -5.80
CA ALA A 116 4.83 9.27 -5.71
C ALA A 116 4.42 9.81 -7.09
N LEU A 117 3.12 9.70 -7.42
CA LEU A 117 2.55 10.26 -8.64
C LEU A 117 1.67 11.45 -8.29
N ASP A 118 1.83 12.54 -9.03
CA ASP A 118 0.91 13.67 -8.99
C ASP A 118 -0.34 13.31 -9.82
N LEU A 119 -1.44 13.02 -9.12
CA LEU A 119 -2.69 12.61 -9.77
C LEU A 119 -3.33 13.71 -10.59
N GLU A 120 -2.97 14.99 -10.40
CA GLU A 120 -3.37 16.09 -11.26
C GLU A 120 -2.74 16.00 -12.67
N CYS A 121 -1.66 15.23 -12.81
CA CYS A 121 -1.00 14.94 -14.09
C CYS A 121 -1.52 13.65 -14.76
N TYR A 122 -2.56 13.05 -14.21
CA TYR A 122 -3.09 11.77 -14.64
C TYR A 122 -4.48 11.94 -15.24
N ASP A 123 -4.68 11.43 -16.47
CA ASP A 123 -5.95 11.52 -17.16
C ASP A 123 -6.34 10.17 -17.76
N TYR A 124 -7.50 9.65 -17.34
CA TYR A 124 -8.08 8.40 -17.80
C TYR A 124 -8.88 8.51 -19.09
N SER A 125 -9.08 9.72 -19.60
CA SER A 125 -9.93 9.92 -20.77
C SER A 125 -9.35 9.24 -22.01
N LYS A 126 -10.24 8.70 -22.85
CA LYS A 126 -9.85 8.08 -24.11
C LYS A 126 -9.15 9.11 -25.01
N GLY A 127 -7.94 8.77 -25.44
CA GLY A 127 -7.13 9.65 -26.28
C GLY A 127 -6.27 10.65 -25.50
N SER A 128 -6.23 10.54 -24.17
CA SER A 128 -5.32 11.33 -23.34
C SER A 128 -3.87 11.22 -23.83
N THR A 129 -3.16 12.35 -23.82
CA THR A 129 -1.74 12.47 -24.17
C THR A 129 -0.85 12.64 -22.94
N THR A 130 -1.41 12.48 -21.72
CA THR A 130 -0.63 12.56 -20.49
C THR A 130 0.48 11.50 -20.48
N LEU A 131 1.62 11.84 -19.85
CA LEU A 131 2.78 10.92 -19.75
C LEU A 131 2.48 9.73 -18.84
N ILE A 132 1.69 9.96 -17.76
CA ILE A 132 1.22 8.90 -16.88
C ILE A 132 -0.11 8.38 -17.45
N ARG A 133 -0.17 7.09 -17.71
CA ARG A 133 -1.32 6.44 -18.34
C ARG A 133 -1.82 5.28 -17.50
N ALA A 134 -3.13 5.04 -17.55
CA ALA A 134 -3.72 3.84 -16.99
C ALA A 134 -3.13 2.58 -17.63
N THR A 135 -2.75 1.62 -16.82
CA THR A 135 -2.28 0.31 -17.28
C THR A 135 -3.44 -0.62 -17.59
N GLU A 136 -4.58 -0.41 -16.92
CA GLU A 136 -5.79 -1.21 -17.07
C GLU A 136 -7.04 -0.40 -16.67
N GLY A 137 -8.22 -0.91 -17.01
CA GLY A 137 -9.49 -0.37 -16.53
C GLY A 137 -9.83 -0.88 -15.13
N THR A 138 -10.28 0.00 -14.27
CA THR A 138 -10.74 -0.36 -12.92
C THR A 138 -12.20 -0.84 -12.95
N ILE A 139 -12.51 -1.89 -12.21
CA ILE A 139 -13.89 -2.32 -11.95
C ILE A 139 -14.53 -1.31 -11.01
N VAL A 140 -15.44 -0.49 -11.55
CA VAL A 140 -16.01 0.69 -10.86
C VAL A 140 -16.70 0.31 -9.55
N GLU A 141 -17.38 -0.83 -9.51
CA GLU A 141 -18.12 -1.32 -8.35
C GLU A 141 -17.20 -1.65 -7.16
N ARG A 142 -15.91 -1.88 -7.41
CA ARG A 142 -14.91 -2.15 -6.36
C ARG A 142 -14.29 -0.90 -5.76
N ILE A 143 -14.52 0.26 -6.36
CA ILE A 143 -13.92 1.52 -5.87
C ILE A 143 -14.50 1.93 -4.50
N PRO A 144 -15.83 1.99 -4.28
CA PRO A 144 -16.36 2.48 -3.02
C PRO A 144 -15.90 1.69 -1.77
N PRO A 145 -15.92 0.34 -1.75
CA PRO A 145 -15.45 -0.39 -0.58
C PRO A 145 -13.94 -0.20 -0.32
N ARG A 146 -13.12 -0.05 -1.37
CA ARG A 146 -11.69 0.22 -1.22
C ARG A 146 -11.42 1.64 -0.70
N LEU A 147 -12.22 2.63 -1.10
CA LEU A 147 -12.11 4.00 -0.62
C LEU A 147 -12.34 4.09 0.90
N LYS A 148 -13.28 3.32 1.45
CA LYS A 148 -13.51 3.28 2.91
C LYS A 148 -12.26 2.92 3.71
N VAL A 149 -11.41 2.03 3.19
CA VAL A 149 -10.17 1.64 3.85
C VAL A 149 -9.16 2.78 3.81
N ARG A 150 -9.08 3.48 2.68
CA ARG A 150 -8.11 4.57 2.46
C ARG A 150 -8.52 5.88 3.10
N GLU A 151 -9.81 6.12 3.25
CA GLU A 151 -10.33 7.32 3.87
C GLU A 151 -9.83 7.44 5.32
N GLY A 152 -9.06 8.51 5.61
CA GLY A 152 -8.42 8.73 6.91
C GLY A 152 -7.19 7.84 7.20
N ALA A 153 -6.69 7.11 6.21
CA ALA A 153 -5.39 6.44 6.32
C ALA A 153 -4.26 7.47 6.27
N CYS A 154 -3.27 7.34 7.17
CA CYS A 154 -2.10 8.22 7.20
C CYS A 154 -0.90 7.65 6.46
N LEU A 155 -0.99 6.41 5.97
CA LEU A 155 0.05 5.70 5.22
C LEU A 155 -0.50 5.22 3.88
N GLU A 156 0.36 5.24 2.86
CA GLU A 156 0.15 4.55 1.60
C GLU A 156 1.12 3.37 1.49
N LEU A 157 0.58 2.20 1.22
CA LEU A 157 1.38 1.01 0.95
C LEU A 157 1.56 0.91 -0.57
N PRO A 158 2.81 0.89 -1.09
CA PRO A 158 3.06 0.78 -2.53
C PRO A 158 2.59 -0.57 -3.07
N HIS A 159 2.00 -0.54 -4.25
CA HIS A 159 1.47 -1.71 -4.97
C HIS A 159 2.32 -2.03 -6.21
#